data_387157a145774cc2ed6d65181431b74f
#
_entry.id   387157a145774cc2ed6d65181431b74f
#
_cell.length_a   1.000
_cell.length_b   1.000
_cell.length_c   1.000
_cell.angle_alpha   90.00
_cell.angle_beta   90.00
_cell.angle_gamma   90.00
#
_symmetry.space_group_name_H-M   'P 1'
#
loop_
_entity.id
_entity.type
_entity.pdbx_description
1 polymer ?
#
loop_
_entity_poly.entity_id
_entity_poly.type
_entity_poly.pdbx_seq_one_letter_code
_entity_poly.pdbx_strand_id
1 'polypeptide(L)'
;EITTRLVGSEMCIRDRDADLQAQTAVFKQQLADGKTTDDILPDAFAVCREAAWRVLGMKHFPVQVIGGIALHRGDISEMQTGEGKTLVATLPAYLNALTGEGVHVVTVNDYLAKRDSEWMGKLYRWLGLSVGLIAQGMDGDARRAAYAADITYGTNNEFGFDYLRDNMVTYKANMVQRGHAYAIVDEVDSVLLSLIHI
;
A
#
# COMPACT_ATOMS: atom_id res chain seq x y z
N GLU A 1 18.92 14.52 -0.57
CA GLU A 1 18.14 15.64 -1.13
C GLU A 1 16.64 15.42 -0.97
N ILE A 2 16.06 14.26 -1.35
CA ILE A 2 14.64 13.92 -1.18
C ILE A 2 14.23 13.95 0.29
N THR A 3 15.00 13.35 1.19
CA THR A 3 14.73 13.35 2.63
C THR A 3 14.75 14.75 3.24
N THR A 4 15.61 15.63 2.78
CA THR A 4 15.69 17.02 3.25
C THR A 4 14.47 17.82 2.80
N ARG A 5 13.98 17.58 1.57
CA ARG A 5 12.77 18.20 1.04
C ARG A 5 11.51 17.73 1.79
N LEU A 6 11.45 16.44 2.15
CA LEU A 6 10.35 15.85 2.94
C LEU A 6 10.31 16.36 4.38
N VAL A 7 11.46 16.63 4.97
CA VAL A 7 11.55 17.20 6.35
C VAL A 7 11.22 18.69 6.34
N GLY A 8 11.45 19.39 5.22
CA GLY A 8 11.26 20.82 5.08
C GLY A 8 9.91 21.27 4.54
N SER A 9 8.98 20.36 4.23
CA SER A 9 7.65 20.75 3.76
C SER A 9 6.76 21.22 4.92
N GLU A 10 7.11 22.35 5.52
CA GLU A 10 6.25 23.05 6.48
C GLU A 10 4.86 23.39 5.89
N MET A 11 4.72 23.32 4.59
CA MET A 11 3.47 23.58 3.88
C MET A 11 2.36 22.62 4.33
N CYS A 12 2.63 21.32 4.36
CA CYS A 12 1.64 20.32 4.78
C CYS A 12 1.24 20.43 6.27
N ILE A 13 2.10 20.97 7.12
CA ILE A 13 1.82 21.10 8.56
C ILE A 13 0.78 22.19 8.82
N ARG A 14 0.68 23.21 7.96
CA ARG A 14 -0.24 24.34 8.07
C ARG A 14 -1.57 24.12 7.35
N ASP A 15 -1.64 23.12 6.47
CA ASP A 15 -2.82 22.83 5.69
C ASP A 15 -3.97 22.32 6.56
N ARG A 16 -5.19 22.68 6.21
CA ARG A 16 -6.39 22.11 6.82
C ARG A 16 -6.54 20.65 6.34
N ASP A 17 -7.27 19.85 7.10
CA ASP A 17 -7.51 18.43 6.74
C ASP A 17 -8.08 18.28 5.33
N ALA A 18 -9.02 19.15 4.95
CA ALA A 18 -9.61 19.16 3.61
C ALA A 18 -8.60 19.45 2.50
N ASP A 19 -7.62 20.32 2.76
CA ASP A 19 -6.58 20.67 1.79
C ASP A 19 -5.62 19.48 1.59
N LEU A 20 -5.27 18.78 2.68
CA LEU A 20 -4.47 17.55 2.60
C LEU A 20 -5.19 16.41 1.86
N GLN A 21 -6.47 16.20 2.16
CA GLN A 21 -7.28 15.18 1.47
C GLN A 21 -7.41 15.48 -0.03
N ALA A 22 -7.54 16.74 -0.40
CA ALA A 22 -7.62 17.17 -1.80
C ALA A 22 -6.34 16.86 -2.60
N GLN A 23 -5.18 16.73 -1.95
CA GLN A 23 -3.91 16.42 -2.62
C GLN A 23 -3.94 15.08 -3.37
N THR A 24 -4.68 14.11 -2.87
CA THR A 24 -4.83 12.82 -3.57
C THR A 24 -5.40 12.99 -4.98
N ALA A 25 -6.41 13.84 -5.15
CA ALA A 25 -6.97 14.11 -6.47
C ALA A 25 -5.98 14.89 -7.36
N VAL A 26 -5.22 15.82 -6.77
CA VAL A 26 -4.18 16.57 -7.49
C VAL A 26 -3.08 15.64 -7.99
N PHE A 27 -2.61 14.70 -7.17
CA PHE A 27 -1.59 13.74 -7.59
C PHE A 27 -2.11 12.79 -8.67
N LYS A 28 -3.33 12.28 -8.55
CA LYS A 28 -3.96 11.46 -9.61
C LYS A 28 -4.03 12.22 -10.94
N GLN A 29 -4.36 13.52 -10.90
CA GLN A 29 -4.38 14.37 -12.10
C GLN A 29 -2.97 14.57 -12.67
N GLN A 30 -1.97 14.82 -11.83
CA GLN A 30 -0.58 14.97 -12.27
C GLN A 30 -0.04 13.71 -12.97
N LEU A 31 -0.40 12.53 -12.47
CA LEU A 31 -0.07 11.25 -13.12
C LEU A 31 -0.78 11.11 -14.48
N ALA A 32 -2.06 11.50 -14.56
CA ALA A 32 -2.80 11.50 -15.81
C ALA A 32 -2.23 12.50 -16.84
N ASP A 33 -1.65 13.60 -16.37
CA ASP A 33 -0.95 14.61 -17.19
C ASP A 33 0.46 14.16 -17.62
N GLY A 34 0.90 12.95 -17.25
CA GLY A 34 2.15 12.33 -17.68
C GLY A 34 3.34 12.47 -16.74
N LYS A 35 3.14 12.96 -15.51
CA LYS A 35 4.19 12.86 -14.47
C LYS A 35 4.37 11.41 -14.04
N THR A 36 5.57 11.09 -13.60
CA THR A 36 5.90 9.79 -13.03
C THR A 36 5.62 9.74 -11.52
N THR A 37 5.54 8.55 -10.95
CA THR A 37 5.46 8.38 -9.50
C THR A 37 6.68 8.96 -8.77
N ASP A 38 7.86 8.91 -9.39
CA ASP A 38 9.09 9.52 -8.84
C ASP A 38 8.99 11.06 -8.77
N ASP A 39 8.33 11.70 -9.74
CA ASP A 39 8.16 13.16 -9.75
C ASP A 39 7.30 13.65 -8.58
N ILE A 40 6.29 12.89 -8.21
CA ILE A 40 5.34 13.24 -7.13
C ILE A 40 5.73 12.63 -5.78
N LEU A 41 6.69 11.69 -5.73
CA LEU A 41 7.09 10.96 -4.53
C LEU A 41 7.35 11.86 -3.32
N PRO A 42 8.15 12.94 -3.42
CA PRO A 42 8.42 13.78 -2.25
C PRO A 42 7.16 14.39 -1.64
N ASP A 43 6.27 14.89 -2.48
CA ASP A 43 5.05 15.55 -2.04
C ASP A 43 4.01 14.54 -1.53
N ALA A 44 3.85 13.39 -2.21
CA ALA A 44 2.97 12.32 -1.79
C ALA A 44 3.40 11.70 -0.44
N PHE A 45 4.71 11.49 -0.25
CA PHE A 45 5.23 11.01 1.03
C PHE A 45 5.07 12.03 2.15
N ALA A 46 5.22 13.34 1.87
CA ALA A 46 4.96 14.40 2.83
C ALA A 46 3.50 14.41 3.28
N VAL A 47 2.56 14.32 2.35
CA VAL A 47 1.12 14.26 2.62
C VAL A 47 0.78 13.00 3.44
N CYS A 48 1.26 11.84 3.02
CA CYS A 48 1.01 10.58 3.74
C CYS A 48 1.59 10.62 5.17
N ARG A 49 2.78 11.18 5.35
CA ARG A 49 3.45 11.32 6.65
C ARG A 49 2.67 12.23 7.59
N GLU A 50 2.18 13.37 7.09
CA GLU A 50 1.36 14.29 7.90
C GLU A 50 -0.02 13.70 8.20
N ALA A 51 -0.65 13.05 7.24
CA ALA A 51 -1.91 12.34 7.44
C ALA A 51 -1.78 11.21 8.48
N ALA A 52 -0.69 10.45 8.46
CA ALA A 52 -0.42 9.41 9.46
C ALA A 52 -0.31 10.01 10.88
N TRP A 53 0.31 11.17 11.01
CA TRP A 53 0.36 11.88 12.29
C TRP A 53 -1.03 12.30 12.77
N ARG A 54 -1.86 12.87 11.90
CA ARG A 54 -3.21 13.34 12.28
C ARG A 54 -4.18 12.20 12.58
N VAL A 55 -4.16 11.15 11.77
CA VAL A 55 -5.14 10.05 11.84
C VAL A 55 -4.74 8.96 12.82
N LEU A 56 -3.46 8.60 12.84
CA LEU A 56 -2.94 7.48 13.64
C LEU A 56 -2.15 7.93 14.87
N GLY A 57 -1.80 9.22 14.98
CA GLY A 57 -0.90 9.74 16.01
C GLY A 57 0.55 9.27 15.81
N MET A 58 0.90 8.75 14.64
CA MET A 58 2.21 8.20 14.32
C MET A 58 2.87 8.98 13.19
N LYS A 59 4.06 9.50 13.44
CA LYS A 59 4.85 10.25 12.46
C LYS A 59 6.05 9.42 12.02
N HIS A 60 6.22 9.21 10.73
CA HIS A 60 7.36 8.49 10.19
C HIS A 60 8.67 9.19 10.54
N PHE A 61 9.64 8.42 11.00
CA PHE A 61 11.01 8.89 11.21
C PHE A 61 11.76 8.99 9.87
N PRO A 62 12.81 9.81 9.77
CA PRO A 62 13.58 9.92 8.51
C PRO A 62 14.08 8.58 7.96
N VAL A 63 14.53 7.67 8.82
CA VAL A 63 14.98 6.32 8.42
C VAL A 63 13.83 5.49 7.84
N GLN A 64 12.62 5.64 8.36
CA GLN A 64 11.43 4.97 7.83
C GLN A 64 11.03 5.51 6.46
N VAL A 65 11.22 6.79 6.21
CA VAL A 65 11.02 7.39 4.88
C VAL A 65 12.01 6.82 3.87
N ILE A 66 13.29 6.62 4.27
CA ILE A 66 14.29 5.96 3.42
C ILE A 66 13.85 4.53 3.09
N GLY A 67 13.37 3.76 4.07
CA GLY A 67 12.82 2.43 3.86
C GLY A 67 11.63 2.43 2.88
N GLY A 68 10.74 3.41 2.98
CA GLY A 68 9.62 3.58 2.05
C GLY A 68 10.07 3.88 0.62
N ILE A 69 11.15 4.67 0.44
CA ILE A 69 11.74 4.95 -0.88
C ILE A 69 12.36 3.68 -1.48
N ALA A 70 13.09 2.89 -0.67
CA ALA A 70 13.66 1.63 -1.10
C ALA A 70 12.57 0.67 -1.58
N LEU A 71 11.50 0.50 -0.80
CA LEU A 71 10.35 -0.33 -1.19
C LEU A 71 9.67 0.16 -2.47
N HIS A 72 9.51 1.47 -2.65
CA HIS A 72 8.93 2.01 -3.89
C HIS A 72 9.77 1.67 -5.12
N ARG A 73 11.07 1.63 -4.98
CA ARG A 73 12.03 1.27 -6.05
C ARG A 73 12.09 -0.22 -6.34
N GLY A 74 11.39 -1.05 -5.59
CA GLY A 74 11.44 -2.51 -5.69
C GLY A 74 12.63 -3.14 -4.98
N ASP A 75 13.30 -2.40 -4.10
CA ASP A 75 14.39 -2.91 -3.29
C ASP A 75 13.87 -3.62 -2.03
N ILE A 76 14.73 -4.40 -1.40
CA ILE A 76 14.46 -5.04 -0.12
C ILE A 76 14.84 -4.08 1.00
N SER A 77 13.88 -3.79 1.89
CA SER A 77 14.11 -2.99 3.09
C SER A 77 14.13 -3.90 4.31
N GLU A 78 15.31 -4.20 4.82
CA GLU A 78 15.46 -4.96 6.06
C GLU A 78 15.24 -4.04 7.26
N MET A 79 14.31 -4.44 8.13
CA MET A 79 13.99 -3.72 9.36
C MET A 79 13.77 -4.71 10.50
N GLN A 80 14.29 -4.37 11.68
CA GLN A 80 14.10 -5.19 12.88
C GLN A 80 12.65 -5.17 13.38
N THR A 81 12.32 -6.17 14.19
CA THR A 81 11.02 -6.21 14.85
C THR A 81 10.85 -5.00 15.76
N GLY A 82 9.71 -4.31 15.66
CA GLY A 82 9.43 -3.11 16.44
C GLY A 82 9.83 -1.79 15.78
N GLU A 83 10.53 -1.78 14.66
CA GLU A 83 10.94 -0.54 13.95
C GLU A 83 9.82 0.08 13.10
N GLY A 84 8.63 -0.49 13.15
CA GLY A 84 7.45 0.09 12.51
C GLY A 84 7.31 -0.22 11.02
N LYS A 85 7.67 -1.43 10.58
CA LYS A 85 7.51 -1.90 9.18
C LYS A 85 6.13 -1.61 8.61
N THR A 86 5.07 -1.88 9.36
CA THR A 86 3.68 -1.64 8.95
C THR A 86 3.42 -0.16 8.63
N LEU A 87 4.00 0.75 9.39
CA LEU A 87 3.90 2.18 9.14
C LEU A 87 4.71 2.59 7.90
N VAL A 88 5.92 2.05 7.72
CA VAL A 88 6.77 2.30 6.54
C VAL A 88 6.06 1.91 5.26
N ALA A 89 5.39 0.76 5.25
CA ALA A 89 4.65 0.27 4.09
C ALA A 89 3.54 1.23 3.62
N THR A 90 3.06 2.12 4.50
CA THR A 90 2.01 3.08 4.12
C THR A 90 2.47 4.09 3.07
N LEU A 91 3.73 4.48 3.08
CA LEU A 91 4.28 5.47 2.15
C LEU A 91 4.26 4.97 0.69
N PRO A 92 4.94 3.85 0.37
CA PRO A 92 4.93 3.33 -0.99
C PRO A 92 3.55 2.79 -1.40
N ALA A 93 2.75 2.25 -0.47
CA ALA A 93 1.39 1.80 -0.78
C ALA A 93 0.50 2.97 -1.20
N TYR A 94 0.54 4.10 -0.48
CA TYR A 94 -0.18 5.31 -0.86
C TYR A 94 0.25 5.82 -2.24
N LEU A 95 1.56 5.99 -2.46
CA LEU A 95 2.10 6.53 -3.71
C LEU A 95 1.71 5.67 -4.93
N ASN A 96 1.91 4.35 -4.83
CA ASN A 96 1.60 3.47 -5.95
C ASN A 96 0.09 3.28 -6.17
N ALA A 97 -0.73 3.41 -5.13
CA ALA A 97 -2.19 3.37 -5.26
C ALA A 97 -2.76 4.57 -6.06
N LEU A 98 -2.02 5.68 -6.13
CA LEU A 98 -2.43 6.85 -6.92
C LEU A 98 -2.50 6.57 -8.43
N THR A 99 -1.79 5.55 -8.93
CA THR A 99 -1.85 5.13 -10.34
C THR A 99 -3.21 4.52 -10.73
N GLY A 100 -3.98 4.06 -9.75
CA GLY A 100 -5.26 3.37 -9.98
C GLY A 100 -5.14 1.91 -10.41
N GLU A 101 -3.91 1.40 -10.58
CA GLU A 101 -3.67 0.01 -10.99
C GLU A 101 -3.80 -1.01 -9.86
N GLY A 102 -3.79 -0.55 -8.62
CA GLY A 102 -3.95 -1.36 -7.40
C GLY A 102 -2.64 -1.82 -6.79
N VAL A 103 -2.65 -1.81 -5.47
CA VAL A 103 -1.53 -2.23 -4.63
C VAL A 103 -1.94 -3.43 -3.80
N HIS A 104 -1.09 -4.46 -3.76
CA HIS A 104 -1.27 -5.63 -2.91
C HIS A 104 -0.33 -5.55 -1.71
N VAL A 105 -0.87 -5.70 -0.50
CA VAL A 105 -0.08 -5.83 0.73
C VAL A 105 -0.23 -7.25 1.23
N VAL A 106 0.84 -8.01 1.09
CA VAL A 106 0.89 -9.44 1.40
C VAL A 106 1.41 -9.63 2.81
N THR A 107 0.63 -10.33 3.64
CA THR A 107 0.98 -10.65 5.03
C THR A 107 1.07 -12.17 5.23
N VAL A 108 1.65 -12.59 6.36
CA VAL A 108 1.86 -14.01 6.66
C VAL A 108 0.57 -14.74 7.04
N ASN A 109 -0.38 -14.05 7.68
CA ASN A 109 -1.61 -14.67 8.16
C ASN A 109 -2.80 -13.72 8.13
N ASP A 110 -4.00 -14.29 8.20
CA ASP A 110 -5.27 -13.57 8.13
C ASP A 110 -5.46 -12.55 9.26
N TYR A 111 -4.93 -12.85 10.45
CA TYR A 111 -5.01 -11.94 11.58
C TYR A 111 -4.27 -10.63 11.29
N LEU A 112 -3.05 -10.72 10.78
CA LEU A 112 -2.26 -9.54 10.40
C LEU A 112 -2.89 -8.80 9.23
N ALA A 113 -3.37 -9.52 8.21
CA ALA A 113 -4.05 -8.92 7.06
C ALA A 113 -5.26 -8.09 7.52
N LYS A 114 -6.09 -8.64 8.39
CA LYS A 114 -7.25 -7.96 8.96
C LYS A 114 -6.85 -6.78 9.84
N ARG A 115 -5.95 -6.99 10.80
CA ARG A 115 -5.49 -5.95 11.72
C ARG A 115 -4.93 -4.75 10.95
N ASP A 116 -4.05 -4.99 9.99
CA ASP A 116 -3.33 -3.94 9.27
C ASP A 116 -4.25 -3.23 8.25
N SER A 117 -5.17 -3.96 7.60
CA SER A 117 -6.19 -3.36 6.74
C SER A 117 -7.17 -2.46 7.51
N GLU A 118 -7.49 -2.80 8.76
CA GLU A 118 -8.33 -1.98 9.61
C GLU A 118 -7.56 -0.77 10.17
N TRP A 119 -6.34 -0.98 10.64
CA TRP A 119 -5.54 0.05 11.29
C TRP A 119 -4.96 1.06 10.29
N MET A 120 -4.17 0.60 9.33
CA MET A 120 -3.61 1.48 8.29
C MET A 120 -4.69 1.93 7.29
N GLY A 121 -5.73 1.13 7.12
CA GLY A 121 -6.88 1.49 6.31
C GLY A 121 -7.59 2.79 6.74
N LYS A 122 -7.49 3.19 8.01
CA LYS A 122 -7.99 4.49 8.47
C LYS A 122 -7.27 5.63 7.76
N LEU A 123 -5.94 5.54 7.64
CA LEU A 123 -5.11 6.52 6.95
C LEU A 123 -5.48 6.61 5.46
N TYR A 124 -5.54 5.47 4.78
CA TYR A 124 -5.83 5.46 3.34
C TYR A 124 -7.24 5.97 3.02
N ARG A 125 -8.24 5.55 3.79
CA ARG A 125 -9.62 6.03 3.62
C ARG A 125 -9.75 7.53 3.92
N TRP A 126 -9.01 8.02 4.92
CA TRP A 126 -8.96 9.46 5.19
C TRP A 126 -8.34 10.26 4.04
N LEU A 127 -7.36 9.68 3.34
CA LEU A 127 -6.76 10.24 2.12
C LEU A 127 -7.61 10.00 0.86
N GLY A 128 -8.78 9.37 0.97
CA GLY A 128 -9.70 9.16 -0.14
C GLY A 128 -9.42 7.91 -0.99
N LEU A 129 -8.63 6.95 -0.48
CA LEU A 129 -8.39 5.67 -1.14
C LEU A 129 -9.27 4.55 -0.56
N SER A 130 -9.66 3.62 -1.41
CA SER A 130 -10.39 2.41 -1.01
C SER A 130 -9.44 1.30 -0.53
N VAL A 131 -9.90 0.53 0.45
CA VAL A 131 -9.12 -0.59 1.03
C VAL A 131 -9.97 -1.83 1.06
N GLY A 132 -9.48 -2.88 0.41
CA GLY A 132 -10.03 -4.23 0.40
C GLY A 132 -9.24 -5.20 1.28
N LEU A 133 -9.89 -6.25 1.71
CA LEU A 133 -9.30 -7.37 2.43
C LEU A 133 -9.75 -8.67 1.77
N ILE A 134 -8.79 -9.53 1.44
CA ILE A 134 -9.06 -10.90 1.01
C ILE A 134 -8.86 -11.80 2.22
N ALA A 135 -9.92 -12.51 2.58
CA ALA A 135 -9.94 -13.46 3.68
C ALA A 135 -10.50 -14.82 3.23
N GLN A 136 -10.22 -15.84 4.02
CA GLN A 136 -10.72 -17.18 3.76
C GLN A 136 -12.26 -17.20 3.79
N GLY A 137 -12.86 -17.99 2.88
CA GLY A 137 -14.31 -18.19 2.83
C GLY A 137 -15.10 -17.10 2.09
N MET A 138 -14.46 -16.09 1.52
CA MET A 138 -15.13 -15.09 0.69
C MET A 138 -15.59 -15.71 -0.64
N ASP A 139 -16.76 -15.30 -1.12
CA ASP A 139 -17.25 -15.64 -2.44
C ASP A 139 -16.53 -14.84 -3.56
N GLY A 140 -16.76 -15.23 -4.81
CA GLY A 140 -16.10 -14.62 -5.97
C GLY A 140 -16.43 -13.14 -6.15
N ASP A 141 -17.66 -12.72 -5.85
CA ASP A 141 -18.07 -11.32 -6.03
C ASP A 141 -17.46 -10.43 -4.96
N ALA A 142 -17.44 -10.90 -3.71
CA ALA A 142 -16.76 -10.18 -2.62
C ALA A 142 -15.25 -10.07 -2.87
N ARG A 143 -14.60 -11.14 -3.38
CA ARG A 143 -13.19 -11.10 -3.77
C ARG A 143 -12.94 -10.09 -4.88
N ARG A 144 -13.77 -10.10 -5.92
CA ARG A 144 -13.66 -9.15 -7.04
C ARG A 144 -13.80 -7.71 -6.57
N ALA A 145 -14.75 -7.45 -5.67
CA ALA A 145 -14.92 -6.12 -5.06
C ALA A 145 -13.69 -5.70 -4.24
N ALA A 146 -13.09 -6.63 -3.47
CA ALA A 146 -11.89 -6.36 -2.68
C ALA A 146 -10.66 -6.11 -3.57
N TYR A 147 -10.49 -6.86 -4.67
CA TYR A 147 -9.42 -6.61 -5.65
C TYR A 147 -9.61 -5.32 -6.46
N ALA A 148 -10.83 -4.83 -6.58
CA ALA A 148 -11.10 -3.54 -7.23
C ALA A 148 -10.71 -2.33 -6.37
N ALA A 149 -10.43 -2.51 -5.08
CA ALA A 149 -9.96 -1.45 -4.20
C ALA A 149 -8.56 -0.94 -4.59
N ASP A 150 -8.23 0.31 -4.22
CA ASP A 150 -6.91 0.90 -4.50
C ASP A 150 -5.79 0.13 -3.78
N ILE A 151 -6.05 -0.34 -2.56
CA ILE A 151 -5.10 -1.13 -1.77
C ILE A 151 -5.81 -2.39 -1.27
N THR A 152 -5.25 -3.57 -1.55
CA THR A 152 -5.81 -4.86 -1.15
C THR A 152 -4.86 -5.59 -0.21
N TYR A 153 -5.32 -5.90 0.99
CA TYR A 153 -4.63 -6.72 1.97
C TYR A 153 -5.03 -8.18 1.84
N GLY A 154 -4.11 -9.09 2.08
CA GLY A 154 -4.38 -10.52 2.11
C GLY A 154 -3.13 -11.33 2.43
N THR A 155 -3.30 -12.64 2.55
CA THR A 155 -2.17 -13.55 2.73
C THR A 155 -1.61 -14.01 1.40
N ASN A 156 -0.35 -14.43 1.39
CA ASN A 156 0.30 -15.02 0.23
C ASN A 156 -0.50 -16.21 -0.33
N ASN A 157 -1.06 -17.05 0.54
CA ASN A 157 -1.87 -18.20 0.14
C ASN A 157 -3.13 -17.78 -0.61
N GLU A 158 -3.88 -16.81 -0.08
CA GLU A 158 -5.12 -16.34 -0.70
C GLU A 158 -4.85 -15.71 -2.08
N PHE A 159 -3.84 -14.84 -2.19
CA PHE A 159 -3.44 -14.26 -3.46
C PHE A 159 -2.96 -15.31 -4.47
N GLY A 160 -2.14 -16.26 -4.01
CA GLY A 160 -1.63 -17.35 -4.86
C GLY A 160 -2.73 -18.29 -5.35
N PHE A 161 -3.66 -18.68 -4.47
CA PHE A 161 -4.79 -19.53 -4.87
C PHE A 161 -5.78 -18.80 -5.76
N ASP A 162 -6.01 -17.52 -5.57
CA ASP A 162 -6.85 -16.73 -6.48
C ASP A 162 -6.20 -16.61 -7.86
N TYR A 163 -4.88 -16.38 -7.92
CA TYR A 163 -4.14 -16.40 -9.18
C TYR A 163 -4.27 -17.74 -9.90
N LEU A 164 -4.11 -18.86 -9.20
CA LEU A 164 -4.27 -20.18 -9.79
C LEU A 164 -5.71 -20.41 -10.27
N ARG A 165 -6.72 -20.02 -9.49
CA ARG A 165 -8.14 -20.12 -9.88
C ARG A 165 -8.43 -19.31 -11.12
N ASP A 166 -7.93 -18.08 -11.19
CA ASP A 166 -8.11 -17.20 -12.35
C ASP A 166 -7.50 -17.76 -13.63
N ASN A 167 -6.37 -18.49 -13.51
CA ASN A 167 -5.77 -19.17 -14.67
C ASN A 167 -6.52 -20.44 -15.12
N MET A 168 -7.48 -20.93 -14.34
CA MET A 168 -8.30 -22.09 -14.69
C MET A 168 -9.69 -21.70 -15.26
N VAL A 169 -10.08 -20.43 -15.19
CA VAL A 169 -11.38 -19.99 -15.71
C VAL A 169 -11.39 -19.91 -17.24
N THR A 170 -12.52 -20.27 -17.85
CA THR A 170 -12.68 -20.24 -19.30
C THR A 170 -12.93 -18.82 -19.83
N TYR A 171 -13.55 -17.97 -19.03
CA TYR A 171 -13.92 -16.62 -19.43
C TYR A 171 -13.25 -15.59 -18.53
N LYS A 172 -12.64 -14.56 -19.12
CA LYS A 172 -11.99 -13.46 -18.39
C LYS A 172 -12.93 -12.76 -17.39
N ALA A 173 -14.22 -12.70 -17.67
CA ALA A 173 -15.23 -12.12 -16.78
C ALA A 173 -15.37 -12.86 -15.44
N ASN A 174 -14.92 -14.12 -15.37
CA ASN A 174 -14.97 -14.93 -14.14
C ASN A 174 -13.72 -14.75 -13.27
N MET A 175 -12.68 -14.07 -13.76
CA MET A 175 -11.50 -13.75 -12.96
C MET A 175 -11.88 -12.80 -11.82
N VAL A 176 -11.23 -12.97 -10.69
CA VAL A 176 -11.42 -12.11 -9.51
C VAL A 176 -10.32 -11.05 -9.39
N GLN A 177 -9.10 -11.39 -9.80
CA GLN A 177 -7.97 -10.45 -9.79
C GLN A 177 -8.00 -9.57 -11.05
N ARG A 178 -7.49 -8.36 -10.86
CA ARG A 178 -7.23 -7.45 -11.98
C ARG A 178 -5.75 -7.42 -12.36
N GLY A 179 -4.95 -6.91 -12.68
CA GLY A 179 -3.50 -6.95 -12.91
C GLY A 179 -2.69 -6.93 -11.61
N HIS A 180 -1.40 -7.10 -11.78
CA HIS A 180 -0.41 -7.03 -10.71
C HIS A 180 0.54 -5.88 -11.02
N ALA A 181 0.27 -4.68 -10.46
CA ALA A 181 1.09 -3.49 -10.70
C ALA A 181 2.17 -3.35 -9.63
N TYR A 182 1.78 -3.42 -8.37
CA TYR A 182 2.71 -3.25 -7.26
C TYR A 182 2.30 -4.11 -6.05
N ALA A 183 3.29 -4.73 -5.41
CA ALA A 183 3.08 -5.52 -4.20
C ALA A 183 4.15 -5.22 -3.15
N ILE A 184 3.72 -5.16 -1.89
CA ILE A 184 4.60 -5.16 -0.72
C ILE A 184 4.43 -6.51 -0.03
N VAL A 185 5.51 -7.25 0.13
CA VAL A 185 5.51 -8.56 0.80
C VAL A 185 6.18 -8.39 2.15
N ASP A 186 5.39 -8.54 3.22
CA ASP A 186 5.90 -8.55 4.59
C ASP A 186 6.38 -9.95 4.96
N GLU A 187 7.44 -10.03 5.77
CA GLU A 187 8.08 -11.29 6.19
C GLU A 187 8.41 -12.20 4.98
N VAL A 188 9.09 -11.62 4.00
CA VAL A 188 9.41 -12.24 2.71
C VAL A 188 10.18 -13.57 2.84
N ASP A 189 10.92 -13.74 3.89
CA ASP A 189 11.60 -14.97 4.26
C ASP A 189 10.62 -16.14 4.46
N SER A 190 9.51 -15.92 5.15
CA SER A 190 8.44 -16.91 5.30
C SER A 190 7.76 -17.27 3.98
N VAL A 191 7.67 -16.31 3.05
CA VAL A 191 6.99 -16.49 1.76
C VAL A 191 7.91 -17.11 0.71
N LEU A 192 9.14 -16.59 0.58
CA LEU A 192 10.07 -16.97 -0.48
C LEU A 192 11.09 -18.01 -0.03
N LEU A 193 11.42 -18.04 1.27
CA LEU A 193 12.37 -18.97 1.86
C LEU A 193 11.67 -20.00 2.76
N SER A 194 10.38 -20.23 2.57
CA SER A 194 9.70 -21.36 3.19
C SER A 194 10.38 -22.64 2.74
N LEU A 195 11.58 -22.77 3.17
CA LEU A 195 12.38 -23.95 3.12
C LEU A 195 11.75 -24.92 4.10
N ILE A 196 10.77 -25.55 3.60
CA ILE A 196 10.45 -26.87 4.05
C ILE A 196 11.77 -27.60 4.18
N HIS A 197 12.01 -28.04 5.37
CA HIS A 197 13.09 -28.93 5.67
C HIS A 197 13.14 -30.04 4.63
N ILE A 198 14.16 -30.01 3.82
CA ILE A 198 14.56 -31.14 3.00
C ILE A 198 15.33 -32.11 3.93
#